data_f7dba8eb13e0662c9471b3b5ba86c163
#
_entry.id   f7dba8eb13e0662c9471b3b5ba86c163
#
_cell.length_a   1.000
_cell.length_b   1.000
_cell.length_c   1.000
_cell.angle_alpha   90.00
_cell.angle_beta   90.00
_cell.angle_gamma   90.00
#
_symmetry.space_group_name_H-M   'P 1'
#
loop_
_entity.id
_entity.type
_entity.pdbx_description
1 polymer ?
#
loop_
_entity_poly.entity_id
_entity_poly.type
_entity_poly.pdbx_seq_one_letter_code
_entity_poly.pdbx_strand_id
1 'polypeptide(L)'
;MVGADTDFGSTGFADTGLDLDYAIEGHGFFALWDPASGEYSYTRDGSFTKAEFYVEGAVDPDTGEPTQEAKWYLSDGDGRFVMGRDGRLIELTEENVKSELPIGIFDFVNTNGMLHVGRNRFVPVEKNGQLQMGQGKLVKGYLERSNTDLAHEMVKVIESQRSFSYALKMIQTSDEIETTVNGLR
;
A
#
# COMPACT_ATOMS: atom_id res chain seq x y z
N MET A 1 9.74 -10.06 18.52
CA MET A 1 9.51 -9.16 17.39
C MET A 1 8.24 -8.40 17.71
N VAL A 2 8.32 -7.10 17.96
CA VAL A 2 7.12 -6.27 18.15
C VAL A 2 6.58 -6.01 16.75
N GLY A 3 5.48 -6.65 16.38
CA GLY A 3 4.80 -6.39 15.13
C GLY A 3 4.21 -4.98 15.19
N ALA A 4 4.55 -4.13 14.23
CA ALA A 4 3.82 -2.88 14.03
C ALA A 4 2.43 -3.26 13.51
N ASP A 5 1.40 -2.95 14.28
CA ASP A 5 0.03 -3.10 13.84
C ASP A 5 -0.36 -1.83 13.08
N THR A 6 -0.89 -2.00 11.87
CA THR A 6 -1.29 -0.86 11.04
C THR A 6 -2.76 -0.58 11.26
N ASP A 7 -3.08 0.64 11.65
CA ASP A 7 -4.46 1.10 11.76
C ASP A 7 -4.95 1.54 10.36
N PHE A 8 -5.94 0.81 9.85
CA PHE A 8 -6.60 1.09 8.57
C PHE A 8 -7.84 1.98 8.72
N GLY A 9 -7.98 2.68 9.86
CA GLY A 9 -9.05 3.65 10.07
C GLY A 9 -8.90 4.86 9.15
N SER A 10 -9.98 5.22 8.43
CA SER A 10 -9.99 6.40 7.57
C SER A 10 -10.11 7.68 8.40
N THR A 11 -9.29 8.69 8.11
CA THR A 11 -9.33 10.03 8.73
C THR A 11 -9.94 11.10 7.82
N GLY A 12 -10.44 10.69 6.66
CA GLY A 12 -11.07 11.56 5.69
C GLY A 12 -10.44 11.49 4.31
N PHE A 13 -11.05 12.20 3.38
CA PHE A 13 -10.67 12.20 1.98
C PHE A 13 -10.17 13.58 1.56
N ALA A 14 -9.22 13.61 0.63
CA ALA A 14 -8.78 14.81 -0.07
C ALA A 14 -9.36 14.79 -1.47
N ASP A 15 -10.04 15.86 -1.86
CA ASP A 15 -10.51 16.04 -3.22
C ASP A 15 -9.31 16.39 -4.11
N THR A 16 -9.06 15.58 -5.13
CA THR A 16 -7.98 15.78 -6.11
C THR A 16 -8.51 16.20 -7.48
N GLY A 17 -9.78 15.91 -7.76
CA GLY A 17 -10.40 16.18 -9.05
C GLY A 17 -9.80 15.38 -10.21
N LEU A 18 -8.94 14.41 -9.95
CA LEU A 18 -8.31 13.57 -10.97
C LEU A 18 -9.18 12.36 -11.30
N ASP A 19 -9.29 12.03 -12.58
CA ASP A 19 -10.18 10.97 -13.07
C ASP A 19 -9.75 9.55 -12.65
N LEU A 20 -8.48 9.34 -12.35
CA LEU A 20 -7.92 8.05 -11.99
C LEU A 20 -7.65 7.90 -10.49
N ASP A 21 -7.95 8.93 -9.69
CA ASP A 21 -7.84 8.86 -8.24
C ASP A 21 -9.11 8.27 -7.64
N TYR A 22 -8.92 7.32 -6.75
CA TYR A 22 -10.01 6.62 -6.08
C TYR A 22 -9.72 6.43 -4.59
N ALA A 23 -10.74 6.60 -3.77
CA ALA A 23 -10.67 6.28 -2.36
C ALA A 23 -11.72 5.20 -2.00
N ILE A 24 -11.48 4.46 -0.93
CA ILE A 24 -12.42 3.48 -0.40
C ILE A 24 -13.08 4.06 0.86
N GLU A 25 -14.37 4.33 0.78
CA GLU A 25 -15.18 4.65 1.96
C GLU A 25 -15.56 3.36 2.68
N GLY A 26 -15.03 3.13 3.88
CA GLY A 26 -15.21 1.92 4.66
C GLY A 26 -14.01 0.98 4.62
N HIS A 27 -14.26 -0.32 4.79
CA HIS A 27 -13.22 -1.36 4.86
C HIS A 27 -12.92 -1.95 3.49
N GLY A 28 -11.68 -2.40 3.32
CA GLY A 28 -11.20 -3.10 2.14
C GLY A 28 -9.96 -2.46 1.52
N PHE A 29 -9.46 -3.08 0.48
CA PHE A 29 -8.22 -2.73 -0.21
C PHE A 29 -8.41 -2.84 -1.72
N PHE A 30 -7.64 -2.10 -2.47
CA PHE A 30 -7.38 -2.35 -3.87
C PHE A 30 -6.41 -3.52 -4.00
N ALA A 31 -6.65 -4.41 -4.95
CA ALA A 31 -5.70 -5.48 -5.28
C ALA A 31 -4.85 -5.04 -6.47
N LEU A 32 -3.55 -5.23 -6.35
CA LEU A 32 -2.55 -4.94 -7.36
C LEU A 32 -1.89 -6.24 -7.79
N TRP A 33 -1.77 -6.46 -9.08
CA TRP A 33 -1.05 -7.57 -9.67
C TRP A 33 0.26 -7.08 -10.28
N ASP A 34 1.36 -7.74 -9.92
CA ASP A 34 2.69 -7.43 -10.45
C ASP A 34 2.99 -8.36 -11.64
N PRO A 35 3.15 -7.82 -12.86
CA PRO A 35 3.40 -8.65 -14.04
C PRO A 35 4.79 -9.31 -14.02
N ALA A 36 5.74 -8.77 -13.26
CA ALA A 36 7.10 -9.31 -13.21
C ALA A 36 7.23 -10.53 -12.30
N SER A 37 6.54 -10.51 -11.14
CA SER A 37 6.55 -11.62 -10.18
C SER A 37 5.34 -12.52 -10.26
N GLY A 38 4.23 -12.04 -10.83
CA GLY A 38 2.93 -12.71 -10.82
C GLY A 38 2.21 -12.63 -9.46
N GLU A 39 2.75 -11.89 -8.50
CA GLU A 39 2.23 -11.82 -7.14
C GLU A 39 1.18 -10.72 -6.97
N TYR A 40 0.30 -10.92 -5.99
CA TYR A 40 -0.70 -9.95 -5.60
C TYR A 40 -0.29 -9.20 -4.34
N SER A 41 -0.54 -7.90 -4.33
CA SER A 41 -0.42 -7.05 -3.14
C SER A 41 -1.67 -6.19 -2.99
N TYR A 42 -1.89 -5.65 -1.81
CA TYR A 42 -3.11 -4.93 -1.45
C TYR A 42 -2.73 -3.55 -0.93
N THR A 43 -3.50 -2.54 -1.31
CA THR A 43 -3.24 -1.15 -0.90
C THR A 43 -4.54 -0.40 -0.66
N ARG A 44 -4.46 0.67 0.14
CA ARG A 44 -5.54 1.68 0.23
C ARG A 44 -5.22 2.94 -0.57
N ASP A 45 -3.99 3.03 -1.08
CA ASP A 45 -3.59 4.13 -1.95
C ASP A 45 -4.24 3.98 -3.32
N GLY A 46 -5.08 4.92 -3.68
CA GLY A 46 -5.83 4.94 -4.93
C GLY A 46 -5.32 5.97 -5.93
N SER A 47 -4.08 6.45 -5.78
CA SER A 47 -3.41 7.32 -6.74
C SER A 47 -2.97 6.52 -7.97
N PHE A 48 -3.92 6.25 -8.87
CA PHE A 48 -3.66 5.41 -10.02
C PHE A 48 -3.24 6.21 -11.24
N THR A 49 -2.54 5.52 -12.12
CA THR A 49 -2.09 6.04 -13.41
C THR A 49 -2.44 5.04 -14.52
N LYS A 50 -2.14 5.39 -15.75
CA LYS A 50 -2.25 4.48 -16.89
C LYS A 50 -0.88 3.91 -17.22
N ALA A 51 -0.81 2.60 -17.47
CA ALA A 51 0.38 1.92 -17.96
C ALA A 51 0.04 1.06 -19.17
N GLU A 52 0.97 0.95 -20.08
CA GLU A 52 0.85 0.11 -21.27
C GLU A 52 1.25 -1.33 -20.91
N PHE A 53 0.44 -2.28 -21.34
CA PHE A 53 0.73 -3.69 -21.20
C PHE A 53 0.43 -4.41 -22.51
N TYR A 54 1.35 -5.31 -22.90
CA TYR A 54 1.22 -6.07 -24.12
C TYR A 54 0.47 -7.34 -23.84
N VAL A 55 -0.66 -7.51 -24.55
CA VAL A 55 -1.47 -8.73 -24.49
C VAL A 55 -1.35 -9.48 -25.83
N GLU A 56 -1.53 -10.78 -25.78
CA GLU A 56 -1.63 -11.57 -27.01
C GLU A 56 -2.89 -11.15 -27.77
N GLY A 57 -2.67 -10.59 -28.95
CA GLY A 57 -3.71 -10.20 -29.87
C GLY A 57 -4.16 -11.35 -30.78
N ALA A 58 -4.84 -11.01 -31.86
CA ALA A 58 -5.27 -11.98 -32.88
C ALA A 58 -4.05 -12.63 -33.56
N VAL A 59 -4.20 -13.88 -33.95
CA VAL A 59 -3.17 -14.60 -34.73
C VAL A 59 -3.05 -13.95 -36.10
N ASP A 60 -1.86 -13.53 -36.48
CA ASP A 60 -1.58 -13.01 -37.82
C ASP A 60 -1.83 -14.11 -38.87
N PRO A 61 -2.73 -13.88 -39.82
CA PRO A 61 -3.09 -14.89 -40.82
C PRO A 61 -1.95 -15.28 -41.76
N ASP A 62 -0.91 -14.43 -41.89
CA ASP A 62 0.21 -14.66 -42.78
C ASP A 62 1.39 -15.38 -42.11
N THR A 63 1.62 -15.12 -40.83
CA THR A 63 2.75 -15.70 -40.08
C THR A 63 2.33 -16.82 -39.13
N GLY A 64 1.04 -16.88 -38.75
CA GLY A 64 0.53 -17.84 -37.78
C GLY A 64 0.96 -17.57 -36.34
N GLU A 65 1.59 -16.44 -36.08
CA GLU A 65 2.04 -16.03 -34.75
C GLU A 65 1.04 -15.06 -34.10
N PRO A 66 0.86 -15.08 -32.77
CA PRO A 66 0.01 -14.11 -32.09
C PRO A 66 0.64 -12.72 -32.19
N THR A 67 -0.13 -11.75 -32.64
CA THR A 67 0.28 -10.34 -32.61
C THR A 67 0.25 -9.84 -31.17
N GLN A 68 1.21 -9.00 -30.80
CA GLN A 68 1.20 -8.31 -29.50
C GLN A 68 0.45 -6.98 -29.66
N GLU A 69 -0.65 -6.84 -28.95
CA GLU A 69 -1.41 -5.60 -28.91
C GLU A 69 -1.06 -4.84 -27.61
N ALA A 70 -0.62 -3.61 -27.79
CA ALA A 70 -0.40 -2.70 -26.67
C ALA A 70 -1.75 -2.12 -26.22
N LYS A 71 -2.11 -2.34 -24.96
CA LYS A 71 -3.33 -1.81 -24.36
C LYS A 71 -3.01 -1.04 -23.09
N TRP A 72 -3.82 -0.04 -22.78
CA TRP A 72 -3.70 0.76 -21.59
C TRP A 72 -4.51 0.16 -20.46
N TYR A 73 -3.88 0.00 -19.30
CA TYR A 73 -4.51 -0.53 -18.10
C TYR A 73 -4.31 0.41 -16.91
N LEU A 74 -5.22 0.32 -15.95
CA LEU A 74 -5.12 1.04 -14.69
C LEU A 74 -3.99 0.44 -13.85
N SER A 75 -3.05 1.29 -13.40
CA SER A 75 -1.82 0.88 -12.73
C SER A 75 -1.51 1.79 -11.54
N ASP A 76 -0.71 1.31 -10.60
CA ASP A 76 -0.05 2.16 -9.61
C ASP A 76 1.17 2.86 -10.21
N GLY A 77 1.81 3.76 -9.44
CA GLY A 77 3.02 4.46 -9.88
C GLY A 77 4.26 3.58 -10.06
N ASP A 78 4.19 2.28 -9.71
CA ASP A 78 5.28 1.30 -9.82
C ASP A 78 5.07 0.29 -10.97
N GLY A 79 4.02 0.46 -11.77
CA GLY A 79 3.72 -0.42 -12.90
C GLY A 79 3.01 -1.72 -12.54
N ARG A 80 2.35 -1.80 -11.38
CA ARG A 80 1.45 -2.91 -11.04
C ARG A 80 0.05 -2.55 -11.46
N PHE A 81 -0.69 -3.55 -11.90
CA PHE A 81 -2.02 -3.35 -12.46
C PHE A 81 -3.13 -3.57 -11.45
N VAL A 82 -4.13 -2.70 -11.50
CA VAL A 82 -5.28 -2.74 -10.59
C VAL A 82 -6.28 -3.79 -11.06
N MET A 83 -6.77 -4.58 -10.11
CA MET A 83 -7.73 -5.64 -10.38
C MET A 83 -9.16 -5.13 -10.28
N GLY A 84 -9.96 -5.52 -11.26
CA GLY A 84 -11.41 -5.31 -11.28
C GLY A 84 -12.16 -6.28 -10.35
N ARG A 85 -13.45 -6.02 -10.16
CA ARG A 85 -14.36 -6.89 -9.39
C ARG A 85 -14.48 -8.30 -9.96
N ASP A 86 -14.26 -8.46 -11.24
CA ASP A 86 -14.30 -9.73 -11.97
C ASP A 86 -12.97 -10.50 -11.94
N GLY A 87 -11.97 -9.96 -11.23
CA GLY A 87 -10.63 -10.56 -11.15
C GLY A 87 -9.80 -10.37 -12.43
N ARG A 88 -10.16 -9.41 -13.29
CA ARG A 88 -9.43 -9.07 -14.50
C ARG A 88 -8.76 -7.72 -14.37
N LEU A 89 -7.77 -7.45 -15.23
CA LEU A 89 -7.16 -6.13 -15.36
C LEU A 89 -8.17 -5.13 -15.93
N ILE A 90 -8.09 -3.88 -15.50
CA ILE A 90 -9.00 -2.82 -15.93
C ILE A 90 -8.39 -2.12 -17.14
N GLU A 91 -8.90 -2.43 -18.32
CA GLU A 91 -8.52 -1.78 -19.57
C GLU A 91 -9.04 -0.34 -19.60
N LEU A 92 -8.18 0.60 -19.95
CA LEU A 92 -8.51 2.02 -20.05
C LEU A 92 -8.71 2.40 -21.51
N THR A 93 -9.87 2.97 -21.81
CA THR A 93 -10.21 3.58 -23.08
C THR A 93 -10.56 5.05 -22.86
N GLU A 94 -10.49 5.88 -23.88
CA GLU A 94 -10.83 7.31 -23.75
C GLU A 94 -12.26 7.54 -23.25
N GLU A 95 -13.15 6.59 -23.50
CA GLU A 95 -14.55 6.65 -23.09
C GLU A 95 -14.75 6.29 -21.62
N ASN A 96 -14.02 5.27 -21.11
CA ASN A 96 -14.26 4.77 -19.75
C ASN A 96 -13.48 5.51 -18.67
N VAL A 97 -12.40 6.22 -19.00
CA VAL A 97 -11.62 7.03 -18.01
C VAL A 97 -12.50 8.05 -17.30
N LYS A 98 -13.46 8.65 -18.00
CA LYS A 98 -14.39 9.64 -17.42
C LYS A 98 -15.52 9.02 -16.61
N SER A 99 -15.82 7.74 -16.82
CA SER A 99 -16.84 7.01 -16.08
C SER A 99 -16.28 6.38 -14.81
N GLU A 100 -17.13 5.76 -14.02
CA GLU A 100 -16.70 4.98 -12.86
C GLU A 100 -16.16 3.62 -13.33
N LEU A 101 -14.88 3.36 -13.02
CA LEU A 101 -14.23 2.13 -13.40
C LEU A 101 -14.66 0.95 -12.49
N PRO A 102 -14.73 -0.28 -13.00
CA PRO A 102 -15.16 -1.44 -12.22
C PRO A 102 -14.05 -1.96 -11.29
N ILE A 103 -13.46 -1.09 -10.48
CA ILE A 103 -12.37 -1.44 -9.56
C ILE A 103 -12.89 -2.38 -8.49
N GLY A 104 -12.15 -3.45 -8.22
CA GLY A 104 -12.43 -4.40 -7.15
C GLY A 104 -12.01 -3.86 -5.79
N ILE A 105 -12.90 -4.00 -4.81
CA ILE A 105 -12.57 -3.80 -3.40
C ILE A 105 -12.50 -5.19 -2.77
N PHE A 106 -11.38 -5.50 -2.12
CA PHE A 106 -11.09 -6.79 -1.53
C PHE A 106 -10.86 -6.62 -0.03
N ASP A 107 -11.22 -7.63 0.75
CA ASP A 107 -11.07 -7.59 2.20
C ASP A 107 -10.63 -8.96 2.72
N PHE A 108 -10.20 -8.98 3.97
CA PHE A 108 -9.76 -10.19 4.67
C PHE A 108 -10.54 -10.35 5.97
N VAL A 109 -10.73 -11.58 6.41
CA VAL A 109 -11.40 -11.87 7.68
C VAL A 109 -10.71 -11.17 8.85
N ASN A 110 -9.39 -11.05 8.78
CA ASN A 110 -8.57 -10.36 9.76
C ASN A 110 -7.48 -9.56 9.05
N THR A 111 -7.49 -8.26 9.19
CA THR A 111 -6.50 -7.36 8.57
C THR A 111 -5.25 -7.16 9.43
N ASN A 112 -5.28 -7.60 10.71
CA ASN A 112 -4.17 -7.39 11.62
C ASN A 112 -2.96 -8.24 11.24
N GLY A 113 -1.79 -7.59 11.21
CA GLY A 113 -0.50 -8.20 10.97
C GLY A 113 -0.30 -8.70 9.54
N MET A 114 -0.91 -8.04 8.57
CA MET A 114 -0.50 -8.14 7.18
C MET A 114 0.96 -7.70 7.05
N LEU A 115 1.69 -8.33 6.14
CA LEU A 115 3.09 -7.98 5.90
C LEU A 115 3.17 -6.72 5.05
N HIS A 116 3.82 -5.68 5.57
CA HIS A 116 4.08 -4.45 4.81
C HIS A 116 5.28 -4.65 3.87
N VAL A 117 5.05 -4.49 2.56
CA VAL A 117 6.06 -4.69 1.51
C VAL A 117 6.52 -3.40 0.85
N GLY A 118 6.36 -2.28 1.56
CA GLY A 118 6.75 -0.95 1.11
C GLY A 118 5.67 -0.22 0.30
N ARG A 119 5.79 1.11 0.21
CA ARG A 119 4.88 2.01 -0.54
C ARG A 119 3.39 1.75 -0.30
N ASN A 120 2.96 1.73 0.97
CA ASN A 120 1.57 1.50 1.39
C ASN A 120 0.95 0.19 0.86
N ARG A 121 1.78 -0.84 0.60
CA ARG A 121 1.33 -2.14 0.12
C ARG A 121 1.47 -3.21 1.19
N PHE A 122 0.51 -4.10 1.20
CA PHE A 122 0.37 -5.18 2.17
C PHE A 122 0.20 -6.51 1.45
N VAL A 123 0.77 -7.55 2.03
CA VAL A 123 0.58 -8.94 1.59
C VAL A 123 -0.02 -9.71 2.75
N PRO A 124 -1.10 -10.47 2.51
CA PRO A 124 -1.73 -11.26 3.55
C PRO A 124 -0.82 -12.43 3.95
N VAL A 125 -0.92 -12.83 5.20
CA VAL A 125 -0.31 -14.05 5.73
C VAL A 125 -1.43 -15.02 6.13
N GLU A 126 -1.11 -16.29 6.43
CA GLU A 126 -2.10 -17.33 6.73
C GLU A 126 -3.15 -16.91 7.79
N LYS A 127 -2.76 -16.14 8.80
CA LYS A 127 -3.66 -15.65 9.85
C LYS A 127 -4.71 -14.64 9.40
N ASN A 128 -4.54 -14.05 8.23
CA ASN A 128 -5.50 -13.08 7.69
C ASN A 128 -6.76 -13.75 7.13
N GLY A 129 -6.72 -15.08 6.93
CA GLY A 129 -7.86 -15.86 6.43
C GLY A 129 -8.05 -15.72 4.92
N GLN A 130 -9.26 -16.03 4.47
CA GLN A 130 -9.57 -16.02 3.06
C GLN A 130 -9.86 -14.60 2.55
N LEU A 131 -9.47 -14.35 1.29
CA LEU A 131 -9.85 -13.17 0.53
C LEU A 131 -11.36 -13.18 0.27
N GLN A 132 -12.01 -12.08 0.49
CA GLN A 132 -13.42 -11.87 0.23
C GLN A 132 -13.65 -10.52 -0.46
N MET A 133 -14.82 -10.34 -1.07
CA MET A 133 -15.19 -9.05 -1.63
C MET A 133 -15.47 -8.07 -0.51
N GLY A 134 -14.79 -6.91 -0.56
CA GLY A 134 -15.00 -5.83 0.40
C GLY A 134 -16.36 -5.14 0.21
N GLN A 135 -16.91 -4.65 1.30
CA GLN A 135 -18.18 -3.91 1.32
C GLN A 135 -17.99 -2.39 1.24
N GLY A 136 -16.75 -1.93 1.12
CA GLY A 136 -16.43 -0.52 0.95
C GLY A 136 -17.06 0.07 -0.31
N LYS A 137 -17.29 1.38 -0.28
CA LYS A 137 -17.78 2.14 -1.42
C LYS A 137 -16.63 2.84 -2.12
N LEU A 138 -16.59 2.77 -3.44
CA LEU A 138 -15.62 3.47 -4.25
C LEU A 138 -16.02 4.96 -4.39
N VAL A 139 -15.07 5.87 -4.22
CA VAL A 139 -15.26 7.31 -4.41
C VAL A 139 -14.21 7.80 -5.40
N LYS A 140 -14.67 8.27 -6.57
CA LYS A 140 -13.81 8.77 -7.64
C LYS A 140 -13.41 10.23 -7.39
N GLY A 141 -12.17 10.60 -7.75
CA GLY A 141 -11.65 11.97 -7.63
C GLY A 141 -11.18 12.32 -6.22
N TYR A 142 -11.04 11.33 -5.34
CA TYR A 142 -10.60 11.50 -3.97
C TYR A 142 -9.46 10.54 -3.64
N LEU A 143 -8.60 10.96 -2.72
CA LEU A 143 -7.59 10.11 -2.10
C LEU A 143 -7.81 10.06 -0.59
N GLU A 144 -7.55 8.92 0.01
CA GLU A 144 -7.56 8.76 1.46
C GLU A 144 -6.40 9.53 2.09
N ARG A 145 -6.68 10.31 3.13
CA ARG A 145 -5.65 10.98 3.90
C ARG A 145 -4.98 9.99 4.86
N SER A 146 -3.66 10.15 5.01
CA SER A 146 -2.94 9.42 6.06
C SER A 146 -3.55 9.71 7.43
N ASN A 147 -3.81 8.67 8.22
CA ASN A 147 -4.22 8.80 9.62
C ASN A 147 -3.03 9.07 10.57
N THR A 148 -1.82 9.23 10.03
CA THR A 148 -0.64 9.50 10.83
C THR A 148 -0.62 10.96 11.27
N ASP A 149 -0.75 11.21 12.56
CA ASP A 149 -0.46 12.52 13.15
C ASP A 149 1.06 12.72 13.24
N LEU A 150 1.60 13.40 12.26
CA LEU A 150 3.04 13.66 12.15
C LEU A 150 3.61 14.36 13.40
N ALA A 151 2.83 15.27 14.01
CA ALA A 151 3.26 15.97 15.22
C ALA A 151 3.40 15.01 16.39
N HIS A 152 2.44 14.09 16.56
CA HIS A 152 2.49 13.07 17.59
C HIS A 152 3.64 12.08 17.39
N GLU A 153 3.88 11.63 16.16
CA GLU A 153 4.99 10.74 15.83
C GLU A 153 6.36 11.42 16.06
N MET A 154 6.48 12.71 15.72
CA MET A 154 7.70 13.47 16.02
C MET A 154 7.97 13.59 17.52
N VAL A 155 6.93 13.75 18.35
CA VAL A 155 7.09 13.73 19.83
C VAL A 155 7.62 12.39 20.30
N LYS A 156 7.08 11.27 19.81
CA LYS A 156 7.59 9.91 20.14
C LYS A 156 9.06 9.72 19.76
N VAL A 157 9.48 10.24 18.62
CA VAL A 157 10.89 10.20 18.19
C VAL A 157 11.77 10.98 19.18
N ILE A 158 11.34 12.19 19.57
CA ILE A 158 12.07 13.02 20.54
C ILE A 158 12.15 12.33 21.91
N GLU A 159 11.08 11.73 22.38
CA GLU A 159 11.04 10.96 23.63
C GLU A 159 11.99 9.76 23.58
N SER A 160 12.00 9.02 22.47
CA SER A 160 12.93 7.91 22.28
C SER A 160 14.39 8.36 22.29
N GLN A 161 14.71 9.47 21.62
CA GLN A 161 16.04 10.04 21.60
C GLN A 161 16.49 10.50 23.01
N ARG A 162 15.59 11.12 23.78
CA ARG A 162 15.87 11.51 25.17
C ARG A 162 16.13 10.29 26.05
N SER A 163 15.27 9.28 25.95
CA SER A 163 15.43 8.03 26.72
C SER A 163 16.76 7.35 26.42
N PHE A 164 17.16 7.29 25.15
CA PHE A 164 18.46 6.76 24.75
C PHE A 164 19.62 7.60 25.33
N SER A 165 19.52 8.93 25.25
CA SER A 165 20.52 9.84 25.79
C SER A 165 20.67 9.71 27.33
N TYR A 166 19.56 9.53 28.05
CA TYR A 166 19.59 9.27 29.49
C TYR A 166 20.26 7.93 29.83
N ALA A 167 19.93 6.87 29.06
CA ALA A 167 20.57 5.57 29.25
C ALA A 167 22.09 5.63 29.05
N LEU A 168 22.57 6.34 28.02
CA LEU A 168 23.99 6.57 27.80
C LEU A 168 24.65 7.32 28.94
N LYS A 169 23.99 8.39 29.43
CA LYS A 169 24.53 9.14 30.60
C LYS A 169 24.63 8.27 31.85
N MET A 170 23.65 7.41 32.11
CA MET A 170 23.69 6.47 33.23
C MET A 170 24.88 5.52 33.11
N ILE A 171 25.16 5.00 31.93
CA ILE A 171 26.32 4.13 31.69
C ILE A 171 27.61 4.91 31.95
N GLN A 172 27.76 6.12 31.40
CA GLN A 172 28.94 6.97 31.61
C GLN A 172 29.17 7.30 33.10
N THR A 173 28.08 7.65 33.79
CA THR A 173 28.20 7.93 35.25
C THR A 173 28.60 6.69 36.03
N SER A 174 28.10 5.50 35.64
CA SER A 174 28.50 4.23 36.25
C SER A 174 30.00 3.97 36.06
N ASP A 175 30.51 4.18 34.85
CA ASP A 175 31.95 4.02 34.52
C ASP A 175 32.82 5.02 35.28
N GLU A 176 32.38 6.26 35.43
CA GLU A 176 33.07 7.29 36.21
C GLU A 176 33.15 6.92 37.70
N ILE A 177 32.06 6.40 38.28
CA ILE A 177 32.03 5.92 39.66
C ILE A 177 32.99 4.75 39.85
N GLU A 178 32.94 3.76 38.94
CA GLU A 178 33.84 2.60 39.00
C GLU A 178 35.30 3.03 38.93
N THR A 179 35.64 3.93 38.00
CA THR A 179 36.99 4.50 37.87
C THR A 179 37.44 5.22 39.14
N THR A 180 36.53 6.00 39.73
CA THR A 180 36.82 6.73 40.98
C THR A 180 37.06 5.77 42.15
N VAL A 181 36.22 4.74 42.29
CA VAL A 181 36.39 3.72 43.35
C VAL A 181 37.68 2.94 43.17
N ASN A 182 38.06 2.58 41.95
CA ASN A 182 39.31 1.86 41.67
C ASN A 182 40.55 2.75 41.90
N GLY A 183 40.44 4.06 41.68
CA GLY A 183 41.52 5.03 41.96
C GLY A 183 41.76 5.35 43.45
N LEU A 184 40.85 4.94 44.32
CA LEU A 184 40.97 5.12 45.77
C LEU A 184 41.64 3.93 46.50
N ARG A 185 42.02 2.92 45.76
CA ARG A 185 42.80 1.75 46.23
C ARG A 185 44.25 1.87 45.84
#